data_ebc160609fb2097791cf8f3ef879dac6
#
_entry.id   ebc160609fb2097791cf8f3ef879dac6
#
_cell.length_a   1.000
_cell.length_b   1.000
_cell.length_c   1.000
_cell.angle_alpha   90.00
_cell.angle_beta   90.00
_cell.angle_gamma   90.00
#
_symmetry.space_group_name_H-M   'P 1'
#
loop_
_entity.id
_entity.type
_entity.pdbx_description
1 polymer ?
#
loop_
_entity_poly.entity_id
_entity_poly.type
_entity_poly.pdbx_seq_one_letter_code
_entity_poly.pdbx_strand_id
1 'polypeptide(L)'
;YTSAQHTKRQSYYGAGKDPNAYGNTTDMTFIGGAQYSYEWDKCLFMPATFTGGAEYSYDDLQDEMLGYHRTIAQTVHIGSAFAQNEWKNDRWSFLIGGRLDKHNMMDHVIFSPRANVRFNPTKDINLRMSYSSGFRAPQAFDEDLHITAVGGDVAIIQISPDLKEENSQSVSASVDFYHRFGPVQVNFLVEGFY
;
A
#
# COMPACT_ATOMS: atom_id res chain seq x y z
N TYR A 1 -3.09 17.17 4.08
CA TYR A 1 -3.67 16.76 2.79
C TYR A 1 -5.04 16.14 2.99
N THR A 2 -5.88 16.27 1.97
CA THR A 2 -7.17 15.58 1.90
C THR A 2 -7.44 15.17 0.46
N SER A 3 -8.12 14.05 0.27
CA SER A 3 -8.60 13.59 -1.04
C SER A 3 -9.98 12.99 -0.88
N ALA A 4 -10.86 13.21 -1.85
CA ALA A 4 -12.16 12.57 -1.92
C ALA A 4 -12.43 12.13 -3.35
N GLN A 5 -12.99 10.94 -3.52
CA GLN A 5 -13.36 10.39 -4.81
C GLN A 5 -14.76 9.78 -4.70
N HIS A 6 -15.57 10.02 -5.72
CA HIS A 6 -16.85 9.35 -5.87
C HIS A 6 -16.91 8.71 -7.26
N THR A 7 -17.08 7.40 -7.30
CA THR A 7 -17.12 6.61 -8.51
C THR A 7 -18.50 6.00 -8.68
N LYS A 8 -19.06 6.10 -9.89
CA LYS A 8 -20.24 5.34 -10.31
C LYS A 8 -19.87 4.55 -11.55
N ARG A 9 -20.09 3.24 -11.51
CA ARG A 9 -19.78 2.35 -12.60
C ARG A 9 -21.02 1.52 -12.93
N GLN A 10 -21.32 1.39 -14.23
CA GLN A 10 -22.26 0.40 -14.76
C GLN A 10 -21.48 -0.61 -15.55
N SER A 11 -21.72 -1.88 -15.27
CA SER A 11 -21.02 -2.99 -15.91
C SER A 11 -22.05 -3.94 -16.51
N TYR A 12 -21.69 -4.61 -17.62
CA TYR A 12 -22.51 -5.63 -18.24
C TYR A 12 -21.72 -6.91 -18.41
N TYR A 13 -22.18 -7.98 -17.81
CA TYR A 13 -21.51 -9.30 -17.80
C TYR A 13 -22.32 -10.34 -18.61
N GLY A 14 -22.86 -9.97 -19.73
CA GLY A 14 -23.82 -10.72 -20.53
C GLY A 14 -23.25 -11.85 -21.36
N ALA A 15 -22.32 -12.67 -20.86
CA ALA A 15 -21.80 -13.84 -21.57
C ALA A 15 -22.90 -14.84 -21.99
N GLY A 16 -24.03 -14.92 -21.27
CA GLY A 16 -25.17 -15.75 -21.54
C GLY A 16 -26.36 -15.04 -22.18
N LYS A 17 -26.24 -13.78 -22.63
CA LYS A 17 -27.33 -12.93 -23.14
C LYS A 17 -28.44 -12.65 -22.11
N ASP A 18 -28.15 -12.74 -20.83
CA ASP A 18 -29.10 -12.42 -19.78
C ASP A 18 -29.37 -10.90 -19.79
N PRO A 19 -30.62 -10.44 -19.95
CA PRO A 19 -30.97 -9.03 -19.94
C PRO A 19 -30.75 -8.37 -18.59
N ASN A 20 -30.63 -9.13 -17.51
CA ASN A 20 -30.38 -8.63 -16.15
C ASN A 20 -28.91 -8.68 -15.71
N ALA A 21 -27.99 -9.01 -16.62
CA ALA A 21 -26.55 -9.10 -16.32
C ALA A 21 -25.85 -7.74 -16.15
N TYR A 22 -26.59 -6.72 -15.72
CA TYR A 22 -26.07 -5.41 -15.39
C TYR A 22 -25.68 -5.34 -13.93
N GLY A 23 -24.52 -4.72 -13.66
CA GLY A 23 -24.04 -4.35 -12.34
C GLY A 23 -23.96 -2.83 -12.19
N ASN A 24 -24.34 -2.35 -11.03
CA ASN A 24 -24.18 -0.96 -10.61
C ASN A 24 -23.26 -0.91 -9.42
N THR A 25 -22.14 -0.21 -9.55
CA THR A 25 -21.18 0.03 -8.46
C THR A 25 -21.18 1.49 -8.10
N THR A 26 -21.28 1.80 -6.83
CA THR A 26 -21.05 3.13 -6.28
C THR A 26 -19.99 3.02 -5.21
N ASP A 27 -18.97 3.85 -5.30
CA ASP A 27 -17.87 3.88 -4.37
C ASP A 27 -17.57 5.33 -3.96
N MET A 28 -17.47 5.58 -2.66
CA MET A 28 -17.12 6.87 -2.08
C MET A 28 -15.91 6.71 -1.18
N THR A 29 -14.78 7.24 -1.61
CA THR A 29 -13.53 7.20 -0.86
C THR A 29 -13.18 8.59 -0.34
N PHE A 30 -12.77 8.68 0.91
CA PHE A 30 -12.20 9.88 1.53
C PHE A 30 -10.91 9.53 2.27
N ILE A 31 -9.87 10.33 2.09
CA ILE A 31 -8.62 10.23 2.83
C ILE A 31 -8.24 11.62 3.33
N GLY A 32 -7.93 11.71 4.61
CA GLY A 32 -7.43 12.93 5.24
C GLY A 32 -6.31 12.63 6.20
N GLY A 33 -5.26 13.44 6.18
CA GLY A 33 -4.12 13.23 7.06
C GLY A 33 -3.27 14.46 7.26
N ALA A 34 -2.47 14.39 8.32
CA ALA A 34 -1.47 15.40 8.65
C ALA A 34 -0.16 14.73 9.01
N GLN A 35 0.93 15.33 8.56
CA GLN A 35 2.27 14.92 8.97
C GLN A 35 3.10 16.12 9.37
N TYR A 36 4.03 15.88 10.25
CA TYR A 36 5.01 16.83 10.72
C TYR A 36 6.40 16.25 10.58
N SER A 37 7.34 17.05 10.09
CA SER A 37 8.75 16.69 10.00
C SER A 37 9.59 17.69 10.77
N TYR A 38 10.59 17.19 11.48
CA TYR A 38 11.54 18.01 12.26
C TYR A 38 12.96 17.53 12.02
N GLU A 39 13.84 18.48 11.77
CA GLU A 39 15.27 18.23 11.55
C GLU A 39 16.05 18.53 12.83
N TRP A 40 16.90 17.57 13.23
CA TRP A 40 17.81 17.68 14.35
C TRP A 40 19.23 17.83 13.82
N ASP A 41 19.96 18.85 14.25
CA ASP A 41 21.39 18.97 13.96
C ASP A 41 22.16 17.75 14.44
N LYS A 42 21.71 17.16 15.56
CA LYS A 42 22.21 15.90 16.10
C LYS A 42 21.15 15.21 16.94
N CYS A 43 20.85 13.97 16.60
CA CYS A 43 20.01 13.07 17.37
C CYS A 43 20.79 11.77 17.62
N LEU A 44 21.15 11.47 18.87
CA LEU A 44 22.01 10.36 19.28
C LEU A 44 23.44 10.50 18.73
N PHE A 45 23.70 10.10 17.50
CA PHE A 45 25.03 9.98 16.92
C PHE A 45 25.24 10.73 15.59
N MET A 46 24.15 11.13 14.90
CA MET A 46 24.17 11.83 13.61
C MET A 46 23.07 12.89 13.52
N PRO A 47 23.15 13.82 12.54
CA PRO A 47 21.99 14.60 12.13
C PRO A 47 20.83 13.67 11.76
N ALA A 48 19.61 14.08 12.08
CA ALA A 48 18.46 13.24 11.86
C ALA A 48 17.22 14.04 11.47
N THR A 49 16.32 13.39 10.72
CA THR A 49 15.01 13.92 10.40
C THR A 49 13.95 12.99 10.99
N PHE A 50 13.17 13.50 11.91
CA PHE A 50 11.97 12.86 12.42
C PHE A 50 10.79 13.18 11.49
N THR A 51 9.94 12.20 11.20
CA THR A 51 8.66 12.41 10.53
C THR A 51 7.61 11.58 11.24
N GLY A 52 6.52 12.21 11.62
CA GLY A 52 5.39 11.54 12.24
C GLY A 52 4.08 12.14 11.78
N GLY A 53 3.00 11.37 11.83
CA GLY A 53 1.70 11.83 11.39
C GLY A 53 0.58 10.87 11.71
N ALA A 54 -0.63 11.29 11.34
CA ALA A 54 -1.84 10.51 11.42
C ALA A 54 -2.66 10.66 10.14
N GLU A 55 -3.40 9.62 9.80
CA GLU A 55 -4.23 9.53 8.63
C GLU A 55 -5.56 8.85 8.97
N TYR A 56 -6.62 9.29 8.35
CA TYR A 56 -7.91 8.63 8.38
C TYR A 56 -8.37 8.35 6.96
N SER A 57 -8.79 7.13 6.71
CA SER A 57 -9.37 6.69 5.43
C SER A 57 -10.79 6.17 5.67
N TYR A 58 -11.67 6.54 4.78
CA TYR A 58 -13.06 6.11 4.70
C TYR A 58 -13.33 5.62 3.29
N ASP A 59 -14.02 4.48 3.18
CA ASP A 59 -14.44 3.90 1.91
C ASP A 59 -15.84 3.28 2.09
N ASP A 60 -16.78 3.65 1.21
CA ASP A 60 -18.16 3.13 1.19
C ASP A 60 -18.44 2.57 -0.19
N LEU A 61 -18.40 1.26 -0.27
CA LEU A 61 -18.58 0.47 -1.49
C LEU A 61 -19.97 -0.18 -1.50
N GLN A 62 -20.72 0.07 -2.56
CA GLN A 62 -21.99 -0.59 -2.85
C GLN A 62 -21.92 -1.15 -4.27
N ASP A 63 -22.03 -2.46 -4.40
CA ASP A 63 -22.05 -3.17 -5.68
C ASP A 63 -23.26 -4.09 -5.76
N GLU A 64 -24.08 -3.89 -6.76
CA GLU A 64 -25.32 -4.64 -6.98
C GLU A 64 -25.33 -5.25 -8.37
N MET A 65 -25.50 -6.56 -8.44
CA MET A 65 -25.63 -7.34 -9.66
C MET A 65 -26.91 -8.14 -9.64
N LEU A 66 -28.00 -7.55 -10.14
CA LEU A 66 -29.36 -8.09 -10.05
C LEU A 66 -29.50 -9.47 -10.72
N GLY A 67 -28.93 -9.65 -11.90
CA GLY A 67 -29.01 -10.91 -12.65
C GLY A 67 -28.32 -12.10 -11.98
N TYR A 68 -27.42 -11.83 -11.04
CA TYR A 68 -26.67 -12.84 -10.29
C TYR A 68 -27.03 -12.88 -8.81
N HIS A 69 -28.06 -12.12 -8.39
CA HIS A 69 -28.50 -12.01 -7.01
C HIS A 69 -27.35 -11.72 -6.03
N ARG A 70 -26.36 -10.90 -6.45
CA ARG A 70 -25.22 -10.51 -5.65
C ARG A 70 -25.32 -9.04 -5.27
N THR A 71 -25.19 -8.78 -3.98
CA THR A 71 -25.04 -7.44 -3.43
C THR A 71 -23.86 -7.44 -2.46
N ILE A 72 -22.93 -6.50 -2.64
CA ILE A 72 -21.85 -6.19 -1.70
C ILE A 72 -22.12 -4.78 -1.19
N ALA A 73 -22.21 -4.62 0.13
CA ALA A 73 -22.30 -3.33 0.79
C ALA A 73 -21.29 -3.34 1.93
N GLN A 74 -20.29 -2.46 1.84
CA GLN A 74 -19.17 -2.46 2.78
C GLN A 74 -18.74 -1.04 3.08
N THR A 75 -18.63 -0.73 4.36
CA THR A 75 -18.09 0.54 4.82
C THR A 75 -16.82 0.29 5.62
N VAL A 76 -15.71 0.87 5.18
CA VAL A 76 -14.39 0.72 5.75
C VAL A 76 -13.95 2.02 6.40
N HIS A 77 -13.41 1.92 7.62
CA HIS A 77 -12.78 3.00 8.36
C HIS A 77 -11.40 2.57 8.80
N ILE A 78 -10.37 3.32 8.46
CA ILE A 78 -9.00 3.07 8.90
C ILE A 78 -8.45 4.32 9.56
N GLY A 79 -8.14 4.22 10.85
CA GLY A 79 -7.38 5.22 11.58
C GLY A 79 -5.93 4.78 11.70
N SER A 80 -4.98 5.64 11.31
CA SER A 80 -3.57 5.30 11.24
C SER A 80 -2.72 6.35 11.95
N ALA A 81 -1.63 5.89 12.56
CA ALA A 81 -0.57 6.76 13.06
C ALA A 81 0.78 6.17 12.67
N PHE A 82 1.73 7.03 12.31
CA PHE A 82 3.06 6.60 11.91
C PHE A 82 4.14 7.52 12.47
N ALA A 83 5.31 6.95 12.70
CA ALA A 83 6.50 7.68 13.04
C ALA A 83 7.73 7.01 12.47
N GLN A 84 8.72 7.82 12.07
CA GLN A 84 10.01 7.35 11.60
C GLN A 84 11.09 8.37 11.94
N ASN A 85 12.31 7.88 12.04
CA ASN A 85 13.49 8.71 12.13
C ASN A 85 14.55 8.25 11.14
N GLU A 86 15.11 9.18 10.38
CA GLU A 86 16.24 8.97 9.48
C GLU A 86 17.47 9.68 10.04
N TRP A 87 18.54 8.94 10.31
CA TRP A 87 19.88 9.45 10.61
C TRP A 87 20.71 9.43 9.35
N LYS A 88 21.30 10.55 8.97
CA LYS A 88 21.97 10.66 7.68
C LYS A 88 23.24 11.49 7.72
N ASN A 89 24.27 11.01 7.03
CA ASN A 89 25.45 11.75 6.61
C ASN A 89 25.86 11.36 5.18
N ASP A 90 27.00 11.81 4.71
CA ASP A 90 27.48 11.58 3.35
C ASP A 90 27.66 10.08 3.03
N ARG A 91 28.07 9.28 4.01
CA ARG A 91 28.36 7.85 3.84
C ARG A 91 27.23 6.92 4.24
N TRP A 92 26.46 7.27 5.25
CA TRP A 92 25.44 6.44 5.87
C TRP A 92 24.08 7.11 5.90
N SER A 93 23.03 6.33 5.73
CA SER A 93 21.68 6.66 6.13
C SER A 93 21.04 5.45 6.79
N PHE A 94 20.41 5.67 7.94
CA PHE A 94 19.64 4.68 8.68
C PHE A 94 18.24 5.24 8.91
N LEU A 95 17.23 4.52 8.43
CA LEU A 95 15.86 4.86 8.70
C LEU A 95 15.20 3.71 9.48
N ILE A 96 14.53 4.07 10.56
CA ILE A 96 13.67 3.15 11.32
C ILE A 96 12.33 3.85 11.53
N GLY A 97 11.26 3.12 11.30
CA GLY A 97 9.91 3.62 11.49
C GLY A 97 8.88 2.51 11.62
N GLY A 98 7.66 2.92 11.88
CA GLY A 98 6.52 2.02 11.93
C GLY A 98 5.22 2.76 11.79
N ARG A 99 4.19 2.03 11.42
CA ARG A 99 2.81 2.48 11.29
C ARG A 99 1.91 1.57 12.13
N LEU A 100 0.95 2.17 12.80
CA LEU A 100 -0.13 1.52 13.50
C LEU A 100 -1.42 1.80 12.73
N ASP A 101 -2.16 0.76 12.39
CA ASP A 101 -3.43 0.86 11.68
C ASP A 101 -4.53 0.19 12.49
N LYS A 102 -5.63 0.90 12.71
CA LYS A 102 -6.87 0.35 13.26
C LYS A 102 -7.95 0.39 12.20
N HIS A 103 -8.31 -0.80 11.75
CA HIS A 103 -9.35 -1.05 10.77
C HIS A 103 -10.65 -1.46 11.48
N ASN A 104 -11.83 -0.99 11.01
CA ASN A 104 -13.11 -1.34 11.66
C ASN A 104 -13.49 -2.82 11.53
N MET A 105 -12.99 -3.51 10.50
CA MET A 105 -13.25 -4.94 10.28
C MET A 105 -12.27 -5.87 11.02
N MET A 106 -11.38 -5.31 11.84
CA MET A 106 -10.40 -6.08 12.62
C MET A 106 -10.46 -5.71 14.09
N ASP A 107 -10.35 -6.70 14.98
CA ASP A 107 -10.44 -6.49 16.42
C ASP A 107 -9.17 -5.89 17.03
N HIS A 108 -8.04 -6.06 16.35
CA HIS A 108 -6.72 -5.62 16.82
C HIS A 108 -6.13 -4.49 15.96
N VAL A 109 -5.09 -3.89 16.48
CA VAL A 109 -4.26 -2.90 15.76
C VAL A 109 -3.14 -3.63 15.04
N ILE A 110 -2.91 -3.30 13.78
CA ILE A 110 -1.79 -3.81 13.00
C ILE A 110 -0.58 -2.90 13.18
N PHE A 111 0.58 -3.49 13.40
CA PHE A 111 1.86 -2.79 13.41
C PHE A 111 2.69 -3.18 12.20
N SER A 112 3.04 -2.19 11.38
CA SER A 112 3.85 -2.35 10.16
C SER A 112 5.20 -1.65 10.33
N PRO A 113 6.26 -2.37 10.77
CA PRO A 113 7.61 -1.84 10.87
C PRO A 113 8.28 -1.67 9.51
N ARG A 114 9.21 -0.71 9.44
CA ARG A 114 10.13 -0.55 8.32
C ARG A 114 11.53 -0.12 8.76
N ALA A 115 12.53 -0.57 8.04
CA ALA A 115 13.91 -0.18 8.25
C ALA A 115 14.65 -0.08 6.91
N ASN A 116 15.48 0.95 6.75
CA ASN A 116 16.34 1.09 5.57
C ASN A 116 17.75 1.45 6.00
N VAL A 117 18.72 0.89 5.31
CA VAL A 117 20.14 1.22 5.47
C VAL A 117 20.71 1.56 4.10
N ARG A 118 21.42 2.67 4.01
CA ARG A 118 22.23 3.03 2.85
C ARG A 118 23.67 3.24 3.28
N PHE A 119 24.58 2.71 2.50
CA PHE A 119 26.00 2.88 2.68
C PHE A 119 26.70 3.25 1.38
N ASN A 120 27.40 4.38 1.36
CA ASN A 120 28.22 4.84 0.24
C ASN A 120 29.70 4.65 0.58
N PRO A 121 30.32 3.48 0.26
CA PRO A 121 31.75 3.25 0.51
C PRO A 121 32.61 4.23 -0.28
N THR A 122 32.18 4.60 -1.48
CA THR A 122 32.81 5.57 -2.35
C THR A 122 31.74 6.51 -2.94
N LYS A 123 32.13 7.51 -3.73
CA LYS A 123 31.20 8.38 -4.46
C LYS A 123 30.49 7.65 -5.61
N ASP A 124 31.06 6.55 -6.06
CA ASP A 124 30.60 5.79 -7.22
C ASP A 124 29.77 4.58 -6.83
N ILE A 125 29.76 4.17 -5.54
CA ILE A 125 29.07 2.97 -5.08
C ILE A 125 28.06 3.32 -4.01
N ASN A 126 26.83 2.87 -4.21
CA ASN A 126 25.74 2.99 -3.26
C ASN A 126 25.17 1.59 -2.97
N LEU A 127 25.24 1.19 -1.71
CA LEU A 127 24.66 -0.05 -1.21
C LEU A 127 23.41 0.28 -0.43
N ARG A 128 22.31 -0.44 -0.68
CA ARG A 128 21.05 -0.27 0.05
C ARG A 128 20.50 -1.60 0.50
N MET A 129 19.86 -1.59 1.65
CA MET A 129 19.07 -2.69 2.16
C MET A 129 17.81 -2.13 2.79
N SER A 130 16.67 -2.75 2.53
CA SER A 130 15.38 -2.38 3.12
C SER A 130 14.63 -3.58 3.67
N TYR A 131 13.86 -3.33 4.70
CA TYR A 131 12.86 -4.22 5.25
C TYR A 131 11.57 -3.45 5.44
N SER A 132 10.45 -4.04 5.07
CA SER A 132 9.12 -3.52 5.36
C SER A 132 8.12 -4.64 5.60
N SER A 133 7.16 -4.38 6.47
CA SER A 133 5.98 -5.22 6.66
C SER A 133 4.75 -4.45 6.19
N GLY A 134 3.77 -5.17 5.66
CA GLY A 134 2.49 -4.65 5.24
C GLY A 134 1.37 -5.64 5.53
N PHE A 135 0.14 -5.23 5.34
CA PHE A 135 -1.03 -6.10 5.46
C PHE A 135 -2.08 -5.75 4.41
N ARG A 136 -2.96 -6.71 4.16
CA ARG A 136 -4.20 -6.53 3.40
C ARG A 136 -5.37 -6.88 4.30
N ALA A 137 -6.31 -5.96 4.46
CA ALA A 137 -7.47 -6.16 5.32
C ALA A 137 -8.47 -7.14 4.69
N PRO A 138 -9.31 -7.83 5.49
CA PRO A 138 -10.34 -8.75 5.03
C PRO A 138 -11.56 -7.97 4.52
N GLN A 139 -11.41 -7.26 3.42
CA GLN A 139 -12.45 -6.44 2.79
C GLN A 139 -12.64 -6.81 1.32
N ALA A 140 -13.77 -6.38 0.73
CA ALA A 140 -13.97 -6.46 -0.71
C ALA A 140 -13.06 -5.46 -1.41
N PHE A 141 -12.40 -5.90 -2.48
CA PHE A 141 -11.58 -5.09 -3.35
C PHE A 141 -12.16 -5.06 -4.76
N ASP A 142 -11.67 -4.17 -5.61
CA ASP A 142 -12.19 -4.01 -6.98
C ASP A 142 -12.11 -5.32 -7.79
N GLU A 143 -11.07 -6.14 -7.58
CA GLU A 143 -10.96 -7.46 -8.20
C GLU A 143 -12.08 -8.44 -7.80
N ASP A 144 -12.65 -8.30 -6.59
CA ASP A 144 -13.72 -9.14 -6.09
C ASP A 144 -15.07 -8.81 -6.72
N LEU A 145 -15.18 -7.64 -7.34
CA LEU A 145 -16.39 -7.18 -8.02
C LEU A 145 -16.55 -7.78 -9.41
N HIS A 146 -15.49 -8.37 -9.97
CA HIS A 146 -15.51 -8.92 -11.31
C HIS A 146 -16.16 -10.32 -11.32
N ILE A 147 -17.03 -10.53 -12.30
CA ILE A 147 -17.59 -11.84 -12.58
C ILE A 147 -16.76 -12.49 -13.69
N THR A 148 -16.20 -13.64 -13.40
CA THR A 148 -15.42 -14.40 -14.36
C THR A 148 -16.28 -15.50 -14.99
N ALA A 149 -16.44 -15.48 -16.30
CA ALA A 149 -17.07 -16.56 -17.04
C ALA A 149 -15.98 -17.52 -17.56
N VAL A 150 -15.94 -18.73 -17.03
CA VAL A 150 -15.00 -19.78 -17.46
C VAL A 150 -15.80 -20.98 -17.97
N GLY A 151 -15.60 -21.34 -19.24
CA GLY A 151 -16.24 -22.52 -19.82
C GLY A 151 -17.77 -22.44 -19.95
N GLY A 152 -18.37 -21.25 -19.88
CA GLY A 152 -19.80 -21.03 -19.92
C GLY A 152 -20.50 -20.95 -18.57
N ASP A 153 -19.78 -21.27 -17.50
CA ASP A 153 -20.25 -21.09 -16.13
C ASP A 153 -19.77 -19.76 -15.53
N VAL A 154 -20.61 -19.16 -14.68
CA VAL A 154 -20.31 -17.90 -14.00
C VAL A 154 -19.72 -18.19 -12.63
N ALA A 155 -18.50 -17.74 -12.40
CA ALA A 155 -17.88 -17.77 -11.08
C ALA A 155 -18.15 -16.44 -10.34
N ILE A 156 -18.81 -16.53 -9.19
CA ILE A 156 -19.08 -15.39 -8.31
C ILE A 156 -18.20 -15.51 -7.08
N ILE A 157 -17.39 -14.49 -6.82
CA ILE A 157 -16.57 -14.44 -5.62
C ILE A 157 -17.45 -14.01 -4.44
N GLN A 158 -17.41 -14.77 -3.36
CA GLN A 158 -18.04 -14.43 -2.08
C GLN A 158 -16.98 -14.30 -1.01
N ILE A 159 -17.05 -13.22 -0.22
CA ILE A 159 -16.13 -13.00 0.87
C ILE A 159 -16.59 -13.84 2.06
N SER A 160 -15.69 -14.69 2.57
CA SER A 160 -15.95 -15.48 3.77
C SER A 160 -16.04 -14.55 5.01
N PRO A 161 -17.01 -14.76 5.91
CA PRO A 161 -17.07 -14.01 7.17
C PRO A 161 -15.89 -14.32 8.11
N ASP A 162 -15.19 -15.43 7.90
CA ASP A 162 -14.02 -15.86 8.70
C ASP A 162 -12.70 -15.42 8.08
N LEU A 163 -12.73 -14.56 7.06
CA LEU A 163 -11.53 -14.07 6.39
C LEU A 163 -10.71 -13.21 7.37
N LYS A 164 -9.42 -13.50 7.41
CA LYS A 164 -8.44 -12.75 8.22
C LYS A 164 -7.58 -11.87 7.33
N GLU A 165 -6.88 -10.93 7.96
CA GLU A 165 -5.89 -10.12 7.26
C GLU A 165 -4.75 -10.98 6.70
N GLU A 166 -4.26 -10.61 5.55
CA GLU A 166 -3.01 -11.13 4.99
C GLU A 166 -1.86 -10.25 5.47
N ASN A 167 -0.78 -10.87 5.90
CA ASN A 167 0.43 -10.17 6.31
C ASN A 167 1.57 -10.46 5.33
N SER A 168 2.30 -9.42 4.96
CA SER A 168 3.45 -9.51 4.07
C SER A 168 4.70 -8.96 4.74
N GLN A 169 5.85 -9.54 4.38
CA GLN A 169 7.17 -9.04 4.73
C GLN A 169 8.00 -8.99 3.46
N SER A 170 8.76 -7.93 3.31
CA SER A 170 9.62 -7.74 2.15
C SER A 170 11.02 -7.33 2.60
N VAL A 171 12.01 -7.95 2.00
CA VAL A 171 13.42 -7.58 2.12
C VAL A 171 13.96 -7.29 0.74
N SER A 172 14.65 -6.16 0.56
CA SER A 172 15.40 -5.90 -0.66
C SER A 172 16.83 -5.48 -0.37
N ALA A 173 17.71 -5.79 -1.30
CA ALA A 173 19.10 -5.34 -1.27
C ALA A 173 19.54 -4.92 -2.68
N SER A 174 20.25 -3.80 -2.79
CA SER A 174 20.74 -3.32 -4.06
C SER A 174 22.15 -2.77 -3.97
N VAL A 175 22.86 -2.90 -5.10
CA VAL A 175 24.17 -2.29 -5.38
C VAL A 175 24.00 -1.40 -6.60
N ASP A 176 24.34 -0.14 -6.45
CA ASP A 176 24.28 0.84 -7.51
C ASP A 176 25.68 1.42 -7.73
N PHE A 177 26.18 1.31 -8.95
CA PHE A 177 27.49 1.78 -9.37
C PHE A 177 27.35 2.90 -10.39
N TYR A 178 27.93 4.05 -10.09
CA TYR A 178 28.00 5.22 -10.95
C TYR A 178 29.46 5.54 -11.25
N HIS A 179 29.83 5.61 -12.50
CA HIS A 179 31.16 6.08 -12.86
C HIS A 179 31.15 6.92 -14.13
N ARG A 180 31.99 7.95 -14.14
CA ARG A 180 32.17 8.80 -15.32
C ARG A 180 33.52 8.56 -15.96
N PHE A 181 33.49 8.02 -17.17
CA PHE A 181 34.66 7.78 -18.02
C PHE A 181 34.76 8.93 -19.08
N GLY A 182 35.41 10.03 -18.75
CA GLY A 182 35.46 11.19 -19.61
C GLY A 182 34.07 11.79 -19.88
N PRO A 183 33.58 11.83 -21.15
CA PRO A 183 32.26 12.33 -21.48
C PRO A 183 31.13 11.32 -21.22
N VAL A 184 31.44 10.04 -20.98
CA VAL A 184 30.48 8.95 -20.83
C VAL A 184 30.21 8.72 -19.33
N GLN A 185 28.93 8.75 -18.95
CA GLN A 185 28.46 8.33 -17.63
C GLN A 185 27.86 6.94 -17.71
N VAL A 186 28.31 6.04 -16.85
CA VAL A 186 27.82 4.66 -16.73
C VAL A 186 27.13 4.51 -15.40
N ASN A 187 25.93 3.91 -15.41
CA ASN A 187 25.21 3.46 -14.23
C ASN A 187 24.92 1.97 -14.37
N PHE A 188 25.17 1.23 -13.32
CA PHE A 188 24.87 -0.20 -13.25
C PHE A 188 24.20 -0.50 -11.91
N LEU A 189 22.95 -0.97 -11.94
CA LEU A 189 22.15 -1.34 -10.78
C LEU A 189 21.87 -2.84 -10.79
N VAL A 190 22.12 -3.48 -9.65
CA VAL A 190 21.66 -4.85 -9.34
C VAL A 190 20.79 -4.77 -8.10
N GLU A 191 19.61 -5.35 -8.16
CA GLU A 191 18.68 -5.43 -7.04
C GLU A 191 18.14 -6.85 -6.91
N GLY A 192 18.05 -7.32 -5.67
CA GLY A 192 17.38 -8.56 -5.29
C GLY A 192 16.32 -8.27 -4.23
N PHE A 193 15.21 -8.98 -4.27
CA PHE A 193 14.12 -8.85 -3.30
C PHE A 193 13.48 -10.20 -2.98
N TYR A 194 12.91 -10.27 -1.78
CA TYR A 194 12.16 -11.42 -1.27
C TYR A 194 10.90 -10.91 -0.57
#